data_0fef5afd85a81c89f34f8546eedec2c4
#
_entry.id   0fef5afd85a81c89f34f8546eedec2c4
#
_cell.length_a   1.000
_cell.length_b   1.000
_cell.length_c   1.000
_cell.angle_alpha   90.00
_cell.angle_beta   90.00
_cell.angle_gamma   90.00
#
_symmetry.space_group_name_H-M   'P 1'
#
loop_
_entity.id
_entity.type
_entity.pdbx_description
1 polymer ?
#
loop_
_entity_poly.entity_id
_entity_poly.type
_entity_poly.pdbx_seq_one_letter_code
_entity_poly.pdbx_strand_id
1 'polypeptide(L)'
;VNHLFDDQWLQEEWQRANDFHQKNLETVSLRFICLNPEKNYQRYLLKMVAELEKFQMIDADFKERILERERKQSTVFGGGIAFPHTINKGYSKTILMFGKLEEPYQKGDELIEFIFLVAIPSEIETKMESELLEVYDDIFRVAGEPSLKEALRGVNTEAEFLSFSESKGVF
;
A
#
# COMPACT_ATOMS: atom_id res chain seq x y z
N VAL A 1 24.22 2.23 40.70
CA VAL A 1 24.20 0.94 40.01
C VAL A 1 22.90 0.75 39.28
N ASN A 2 21.80 0.93 39.96
CA ASN A 2 20.48 0.79 39.34
C ASN A 2 20.24 1.84 38.28
N HIS A 3 20.75 3.02 38.46
CA HIS A 3 20.65 4.13 37.52
C HIS A 3 21.28 3.79 36.17
N LEU A 4 22.49 3.26 36.19
CA LEU A 4 23.20 2.91 34.96
C LEU A 4 22.51 1.77 34.22
N PHE A 5 22.01 0.81 34.97
CA PHE A 5 21.27 -0.33 34.40
C PHE A 5 19.97 0.13 33.79
N ASP A 6 19.22 1.00 34.47
CA ASP A 6 17.94 1.52 34.00
C ASP A 6 18.12 2.33 32.73
N ASP A 7 19.15 3.16 32.64
CA ASP A 7 19.45 3.95 31.44
C ASP A 7 19.78 3.06 30.25
N GLN A 8 20.59 2.02 30.49
CA GLN A 8 20.92 1.07 29.42
C GLN A 8 19.69 0.31 28.99
N TRP A 9 18.87 -0.13 29.93
CA TRP A 9 17.63 -0.85 29.62
C TRP A 9 16.67 0.03 28.81
N LEU A 10 16.51 1.29 29.17
CA LEU A 10 15.68 2.24 28.45
C LEU A 10 16.17 2.46 27.03
N GLN A 11 17.48 2.55 26.82
CA GLN A 11 18.06 2.69 25.49
C GLN A 11 17.82 1.46 24.63
N GLU A 12 17.96 0.27 25.21
CA GLU A 12 17.70 -0.97 24.50
C GLU A 12 16.23 -1.10 24.13
N GLU A 13 15.32 -0.72 25.02
CA GLU A 13 13.89 -0.72 24.75
C GLU A 13 13.52 0.31 23.68
N TRP A 14 14.11 1.50 23.75
CA TRP A 14 13.89 2.53 22.76
C TRP A 14 14.38 2.08 21.39
N GLN A 15 15.56 1.48 21.32
CA GLN A 15 16.13 0.98 20.07
C GLN A 15 15.25 -0.13 19.48
N ARG A 16 14.80 -1.05 20.33
CA ARG A 16 13.92 -2.14 19.92
C ARG A 16 12.59 -1.62 19.38
N ALA A 17 11.99 -0.65 20.06
CA ALA A 17 10.75 -0.02 19.63
C ALA A 17 10.96 0.72 18.30
N ASN A 18 12.08 1.42 18.15
CA ASN A 18 12.41 2.14 16.93
C ASN A 18 12.64 1.19 15.77
N ASP A 19 13.36 0.09 15.99
CA ASP A 19 13.58 -0.95 14.98
C ASP A 19 12.26 -1.60 14.58
N PHE A 20 11.39 -1.82 15.53
CA PHE A 20 10.07 -2.39 15.28
C PHE A 20 9.22 -1.50 14.39
N HIS A 21 9.31 -0.17 14.59
CA HIS A 21 8.56 0.80 13.79
C HIS A 21 9.21 1.12 12.44
N GLN A 22 10.48 0.80 12.28
CA GLN A 22 11.18 0.98 11.01
C GLN A 22 11.01 -0.26 10.14
N LYS A 23 9.92 -0.30 9.39
CA LYS A 23 9.76 -1.33 8.38
C LYS A 23 10.61 -0.96 7.16
N ASN A 24 11.40 -1.91 6.72
CA ASN A 24 12.17 -1.78 5.50
C ASN A 24 11.92 -3.03 4.67
N LEU A 25 10.85 -2.99 3.88
CA LEU A 25 10.48 -4.09 3.01
C LEU A 25 11.33 -4.02 1.74
N GLU A 26 12.35 -4.86 1.67
CA GLU A 26 13.34 -4.84 0.60
C GLU A 26 12.78 -5.29 -0.75
N THR A 27 11.74 -6.11 -0.74
CA THR A 27 11.15 -6.68 -1.96
C THR A 27 9.87 -5.97 -2.39
N VAL A 28 9.57 -4.81 -1.81
CA VAL A 28 8.37 -4.04 -2.12
C VAL A 28 8.77 -2.67 -2.63
N SER A 29 8.23 -2.29 -3.79
CA SER A 29 8.38 -0.95 -4.34
C SER A 29 7.13 -0.14 -4.06
N LEU A 30 7.28 1.00 -3.41
CA LEU A 30 6.17 1.89 -3.06
C LEU A 30 5.99 2.96 -4.13
N ARG A 31 4.76 3.13 -4.61
CA ARG A 31 4.40 4.15 -5.59
C ARG A 31 3.18 4.91 -5.09
N PHE A 32 2.97 6.10 -5.63
CA PHE A 32 1.89 6.98 -5.23
C PHE A 32 1.29 7.70 -6.42
N ILE A 33 -0.04 7.89 -6.40
CA ILE A 33 -0.75 8.69 -7.38
C ILE A 33 -1.96 9.38 -6.73
N CYS A 34 -2.18 10.66 -7.07
CA CYS A 34 -3.44 11.34 -6.77
C CYS A 34 -4.43 11.08 -7.89
N LEU A 35 -5.65 10.74 -7.52
CA LEU A 35 -6.70 10.37 -8.47
C LEU A 35 -7.81 11.43 -8.45
N ASN A 36 -7.98 12.12 -9.57
CA ASN A 36 -9.08 13.07 -9.77
C ASN A 36 -10.39 12.30 -9.94
N PRO A 37 -11.54 12.92 -9.65
CA PRO A 37 -12.83 12.26 -9.77
C PRO A 37 -13.07 11.59 -11.11
N GLU A 38 -13.59 10.37 -11.08
CA GLU A 38 -13.90 9.58 -12.25
C GLU A 38 -15.33 9.08 -12.27
N LYS A 39 -15.82 8.67 -13.45
CA LYS A 39 -17.20 8.22 -13.65
C LYS A 39 -17.50 6.88 -12.99
N ASN A 40 -16.51 6.01 -12.92
CA ASN A 40 -16.67 4.69 -12.33
C ASN A 40 -15.36 4.18 -11.75
N TYR A 41 -15.47 3.12 -10.95
CA TYR A 41 -14.33 2.54 -10.24
C TYR A 41 -13.23 2.05 -11.17
N GLN A 42 -13.60 1.44 -12.29
CA GLN A 42 -12.63 0.91 -13.25
C GLN A 42 -11.71 2.00 -13.81
N ARG A 43 -12.22 3.22 -13.96
CA ARG A 43 -11.39 4.32 -14.47
C ARG A 43 -10.28 4.73 -13.51
N TYR A 44 -10.52 4.60 -12.21
CA TYR A 44 -9.44 4.80 -11.24
C TYR A 44 -8.35 3.76 -11.42
N LEU A 45 -8.74 2.49 -11.61
CA LEU A 45 -7.77 1.41 -11.84
C LEU A 45 -6.99 1.63 -13.13
N LEU A 46 -7.66 2.06 -14.18
CA LEU A 46 -7.00 2.35 -15.48
C LEU A 46 -5.97 3.47 -15.34
N LYS A 47 -6.25 4.49 -14.55
CA LYS A 47 -5.28 5.57 -14.29
C LYS A 47 -4.06 5.06 -13.53
N MET A 48 -4.27 4.22 -12.53
CA MET A 48 -3.17 3.64 -11.77
C MET A 48 -2.30 2.75 -12.65
N VAL A 49 -2.93 1.93 -13.49
CA VAL A 49 -2.23 1.08 -14.45
C VAL A 49 -1.43 1.92 -15.45
N ALA A 50 -2.04 2.99 -15.98
CA ALA A 50 -1.37 3.86 -16.94
C ALA A 50 -0.10 4.49 -16.35
N GLU A 51 -0.12 4.85 -15.07
CA GLU A 51 1.05 5.38 -14.38
C GLU A 51 2.16 4.33 -14.29
N LEU A 52 1.81 3.10 -13.96
CA LEU A 52 2.78 2.00 -13.91
C LEU A 52 3.32 1.65 -15.30
N GLU A 53 2.50 1.77 -16.34
CA GLU A 53 2.94 1.57 -17.74
C GLU A 53 4.01 2.60 -18.14
N LYS A 54 3.85 3.84 -17.72
CA LYS A 54 4.83 4.91 -17.99
C LYS A 54 6.22 4.56 -17.48
N PHE A 55 6.29 3.88 -16.35
CA PHE A 55 7.56 3.48 -15.75
C PHE A 55 8.00 2.07 -16.15
N GLN A 56 7.28 1.44 -17.07
CA GLN A 56 7.58 0.09 -17.57
C GLN A 56 7.69 -0.94 -16.45
N MET A 57 6.79 -0.83 -15.47
CA MET A 57 6.81 -1.71 -14.29
C MET A 57 5.84 -2.87 -14.38
N ILE A 58 5.02 -2.94 -15.41
CA ILE A 58 4.00 -3.99 -15.56
C ILE A 58 4.09 -4.62 -16.96
N ASP A 59 3.65 -5.87 -17.05
CA ASP A 59 3.57 -6.56 -18.33
C ASP A 59 2.34 -6.12 -19.13
N ALA A 60 2.34 -6.42 -20.43
CA ALA A 60 1.32 -5.98 -21.38
C ALA A 60 -0.09 -6.45 -21.01
N ASP A 61 -0.22 -7.58 -20.33
CA ASP A 61 -1.51 -8.19 -19.99
C ASP A 61 -1.98 -7.84 -18.57
N PHE A 62 -1.19 -7.07 -17.81
CA PHE A 62 -1.51 -6.72 -16.43
C PHE A 62 -2.84 -5.97 -16.33
N LYS A 63 -3.09 -5.01 -17.22
CA LYS A 63 -4.31 -4.22 -17.22
C LYS A 63 -5.56 -5.11 -17.29
N GLU A 64 -5.57 -6.02 -18.24
CA GLU A 64 -6.69 -6.93 -18.41
C GLU A 64 -6.84 -7.86 -17.21
N ARG A 65 -5.72 -8.31 -16.67
CA ARG A 65 -5.70 -9.22 -15.53
C ARG A 65 -6.26 -8.57 -14.27
N ILE A 66 -5.90 -7.33 -13.99
CA ILE A 66 -6.41 -6.63 -12.79
C ILE A 66 -7.90 -6.31 -12.92
N LEU A 67 -8.35 -5.91 -14.10
CA LEU A 67 -9.77 -5.64 -14.36
C LEU A 67 -10.60 -6.91 -14.25
N GLU A 68 -10.11 -8.00 -14.79
CA GLU A 68 -10.78 -9.30 -14.73
C GLU A 68 -10.89 -9.80 -13.30
N ARG A 69 -9.80 -9.66 -12.53
CA ARG A 69 -9.77 -10.06 -11.12
C ARG A 69 -10.81 -9.29 -10.30
N GLU A 70 -10.88 -7.97 -10.50
CA GLU A 70 -11.85 -7.12 -9.78
C GLU A 70 -13.28 -7.43 -10.19
N ARG A 71 -13.50 -7.79 -11.44
CA ARG A 71 -14.82 -8.15 -11.94
C ARG A 71 -15.34 -9.42 -11.31
N LYS A 72 -14.48 -10.40 -11.07
CA LYS A 72 -14.85 -11.67 -10.45
C LYS A 72 -15.19 -11.53 -8.98
N GLN A 73 -14.43 -10.71 -8.26
CA GLN A 73 -14.64 -10.49 -6.84
C GLN A 73 -14.08 -9.13 -6.44
N SER A 74 -14.96 -8.28 -5.94
CA SER A 74 -14.56 -6.96 -5.46
C SER A 74 -13.59 -7.09 -4.27
N THR A 75 -12.55 -6.24 -4.28
CA THR A 75 -11.60 -6.13 -3.17
C THR A 75 -11.85 -4.86 -2.37
N VAL A 76 -13.03 -4.29 -2.46
CA VAL A 76 -13.46 -3.20 -1.59
C VAL A 76 -13.91 -3.81 -0.27
N PHE A 77 -13.35 -3.32 0.82
CA PHE A 77 -13.78 -3.72 2.16
C PHE A 77 -13.94 -2.48 3.04
N GLY A 78 -14.52 -2.65 4.24
CA GLY A 78 -14.84 -1.52 5.11
C GLY A 78 -13.66 -0.61 5.40
N GLY A 79 -13.93 0.62 5.87
CA GLY A 79 -12.90 1.58 6.21
C GLY A 79 -12.46 2.48 5.06
N GLY A 80 -13.18 2.48 3.95
CA GLY A 80 -12.92 3.38 2.82
C GLY A 80 -11.79 2.93 1.90
N ILE A 81 -11.46 1.64 1.92
CA ILE A 81 -10.29 1.11 1.22
C ILE A 81 -10.66 0.05 0.20
N ALA A 82 -10.02 0.10 -0.96
CA ALA A 82 -10.00 -0.98 -1.94
C ALA A 82 -8.56 -1.43 -2.12
N PHE A 83 -8.35 -2.74 -2.34
CA PHE A 83 -6.99 -3.26 -2.60
C PHE A 83 -6.99 -4.24 -3.78
N PRO A 84 -7.17 -3.72 -5.00
CA PRO A 84 -7.06 -4.54 -6.19
C PRO A 84 -5.65 -5.14 -6.27
N HIS A 85 -5.58 -6.44 -6.55
CA HIS A 85 -4.30 -7.15 -6.59
C HIS A 85 -4.33 -8.26 -7.61
N THR A 86 -3.23 -8.45 -8.31
CA THR A 86 -3.08 -9.55 -9.25
C THR A 86 -1.60 -9.76 -9.55
N ILE A 87 -1.31 -10.83 -10.28
CA ILE A 87 0.05 -11.19 -10.68
C ILE A 87 0.56 -10.23 -11.75
N ASN A 88 1.84 -9.89 -11.64
CA ASN A 88 2.55 -9.01 -12.57
C ASN A 88 3.83 -9.72 -13.02
N LYS A 89 3.99 -9.84 -14.34
CA LYS A 89 5.18 -10.46 -14.95
C LYS A 89 6.21 -9.43 -15.40
N GLY A 90 5.92 -8.15 -15.20
CA GLY A 90 6.76 -7.06 -15.71
C GLY A 90 7.76 -6.49 -14.72
N TYR A 91 7.80 -6.99 -13.48
CA TYR A 91 8.70 -6.49 -12.47
C TYR A 91 9.04 -7.59 -11.46
N SER A 92 10.27 -7.54 -10.95
CA SER A 92 10.77 -8.58 -10.04
C SER A 92 10.39 -8.40 -8.59
N LYS A 93 9.87 -7.23 -8.23
CA LYS A 93 9.44 -6.92 -6.87
C LYS A 93 7.93 -6.71 -6.82
N THR A 94 7.35 -6.87 -5.64
CA THR A 94 5.98 -6.46 -5.39
C THR A 94 5.88 -4.94 -5.54
N ILE A 95 4.84 -4.48 -6.23
CA ILE A 95 4.55 -3.04 -6.31
C ILE A 95 3.34 -2.78 -5.42
N LEU A 96 3.48 -1.84 -4.50
CA LEU A 96 2.36 -1.30 -3.75
C LEU A 96 2.15 0.14 -4.21
N MET A 97 1.08 0.38 -4.95
CA MET A 97 0.73 1.71 -5.40
C MET A 97 -0.45 2.25 -4.59
N PHE A 98 -0.20 3.33 -3.87
CA PHE A 98 -1.24 4.02 -3.13
C PHE A 98 -1.89 5.07 -4.02
N GLY A 99 -3.19 4.89 -4.29
CA GLY A 99 -4.00 5.86 -5.01
C GLY A 99 -4.88 6.61 -4.03
N LYS A 100 -4.64 7.89 -3.89
CA LYS A 100 -5.47 8.76 -3.05
C LYS A 100 -6.51 9.45 -3.90
N LEU A 101 -7.78 9.21 -3.61
CA LEU A 101 -8.87 9.86 -4.33
C LEU A 101 -9.02 11.29 -3.82
N GLU A 102 -9.08 12.23 -4.74
CA GLU A 102 -9.32 13.64 -4.41
C GLU A 102 -10.67 13.82 -3.74
N GLU A 103 -11.67 13.09 -4.22
CA GLU A 103 -13.00 13.02 -3.62
C GLU A 103 -13.37 11.56 -3.42
N PRO A 104 -13.97 11.19 -2.27
CA PRO A 104 -14.41 9.81 -2.06
C PRO A 104 -15.39 9.38 -3.15
N TYR A 105 -15.30 8.13 -3.55
CA TYR A 105 -16.16 7.54 -4.58
C TYR A 105 -17.09 6.50 -3.98
N GLN A 106 -18.39 6.64 -4.24
CA GLN A 106 -19.38 5.69 -3.77
C GLN A 106 -19.49 4.50 -4.73
N LYS A 107 -19.10 3.32 -4.25
CA LYS A 107 -19.23 2.07 -5.00
C LYS A 107 -20.16 1.15 -4.23
N GLY A 108 -21.41 1.04 -4.70
CA GLY A 108 -22.43 0.31 -3.98
C GLY A 108 -22.66 0.95 -2.60
N ASP A 109 -22.53 0.18 -1.54
CA ASP A 109 -22.71 0.64 -0.18
C ASP A 109 -21.41 1.18 0.44
N GLU A 110 -20.28 1.12 -0.28
CA GLU A 110 -18.98 1.48 0.25
C GLU A 110 -18.51 2.83 -0.31
N LEU A 111 -17.97 3.67 0.56
CA LEU A 111 -17.37 4.93 0.18
C LEU A 111 -15.85 4.76 0.18
N ILE A 112 -15.22 4.84 -1.01
CA ILE A 112 -13.79 4.60 -1.18
C ILE A 112 -13.04 5.93 -1.13
N GLU A 113 -12.03 6.02 -0.27
CA GLU A 113 -11.10 7.14 -0.18
C GLU A 113 -9.72 6.78 -0.75
N PHE A 114 -9.29 5.52 -0.56
CA PHE A 114 -7.95 5.06 -0.89
C PHE A 114 -7.99 3.76 -1.67
N ILE A 115 -7.12 3.64 -2.67
CA ILE A 115 -6.95 2.40 -3.41
C ILE A 115 -5.49 1.96 -3.26
N PHE A 116 -5.28 0.76 -2.73
CA PHE A 116 -3.97 0.14 -2.65
C PHE A 116 -3.88 -0.94 -3.72
N LEU A 117 -3.24 -0.62 -4.84
CA LEU A 117 -3.05 -1.59 -5.91
C LEU A 117 -1.78 -2.38 -5.63
N VAL A 118 -1.89 -3.71 -5.59
CA VAL A 118 -0.77 -4.60 -5.32
C VAL A 118 -0.50 -5.44 -6.56
N ALA A 119 0.68 -5.25 -7.16
CA ALA A 119 1.14 -6.04 -8.30
C ALA A 119 2.15 -7.06 -7.80
N ILE A 120 1.79 -8.34 -7.89
CA ILE A 120 2.52 -9.45 -7.26
C ILE A 120 3.42 -10.12 -8.29
N PRO A 121 4.73 -10.25 -8.05
CA PRO A 121 5.61 -10.94 -8.99
C PRO A 121 5.13 -12.37 -9.28
N SER A 122 5.32 -12.84 -10.51
CA SER A 122 4.89 -14.18 -10.89
C SER A 122 5.71 -15.28 -10.21
N GLU A 123 6.95 -14.96 -9.81
CA GLU A 123 7.80 -15.87 -9.07
C GLU A 123 8.09 -15.26 -7.71
N ILE A 124 7.67 -15.95 -6.64
CA ILE A 124 7.77 -15.46 -5.27
C ILE A 124 8.67 -16.38 -4.45
N GLU A 125 9.74 -15.80 -3.89
CA GLU A 125 10.58 -16.45 -2.91
C GLU A 125 10.00 -16.27 -1.51
N THR A 126 10.50 -17.04 -0.54
CA THR A 126 10.00 -17.01 0.84
C THR A 126 10.01 -15.63 1.46
N LYS A 127 11.09 -14.87 1.25
CA LYS A 127 11.19 -13.50 1.77
C LYS A 127 10.12 -12.59 1.16
N MET A 128 9.92 -12.69 -0.15
CA MET A 128 8.93 -11.90 -0.87
C MET A 128 7.52 -12.21 -0.39
N GLU A 129 7.23 -13.50 -0.16
CA GLU A 129 5.94 -13.93 0.36
C GLU A 129 5.69 -13.35 1.75
N SER A 130 6.69 -13.43 2.63
CA SER A 130 6.61 -12.88 3.98
C SER A 130 6.35 -11.36 3.96
N GLU A 131 7.05 -10.63 3.10
CA GLU A 131 6.86 -9.19 2.97
C GLU A 131 5.51 -8.83 2.35
N LEU A 132 5.02 -9.65 1.42
CA LEU A 132 3.69 -9.47 0.84
C LEU A 132 2.60 -9.60 1.90
N LEU A 133 2.72 -10.58 2.80
CA LEU A 133 1.79 -10.74 3.90
C LEU A 133 1.82 -9.54 4.83
N GLU A 134 3.00 -8.96 5.09
CA GLU A 134 3.11 -7.72 5.86
C GLU A 134 2.40 -6.56 5.17
N VAL A 135 2.51 -6.45 3.85
CA VAL A 135 1.79 -5.42 3.09
C VAL A 135 0.28 -5.56 3.30
N TYR A 136 -0.24 -6.78 3.18
CA TYR A 136 -1.67 -7.01 3.39
C TYR A 136 -2.10 -6.68 4.82
N ASP A 137 -1.35 -7.11 5.81
CA ASP A 137 -1.63 -6.79 7.21
C ASP A 137 -1.67 -5.27 7.43
N ASP A 138 -0.75 -4.54 6.80
CA ASP A 138 -0.70 -3.10 6.92
C ASP A 138 -1.87 -2.41 6.20
N ILE A 139 -2.33 -2.95 5.07
CA ILE A 139 -3.53 -2.44 4.41
C ILE A 139 -4.74 -2.59 5.34
N PHE A 140 -4.90 -3.76 5.96
CA PHE A 140 -5.99 -4.00 6.92
C PHE A 140 -5.84 -3.09 8.14
N ARG A 141 -4.63 -2.86 8.59
CA ARG A 141 -4.35 -1.96 9.70
C ARG A 141 -4.78 -0.53 9.37
N VAL A 142 -4.46 -0.05 8.18
CA VAL A 142 -4.90 1.27 7.72
C VAL A 142 -6.42 1.36 7.71
N ALA A 143 -7.09 0.31 7.22
CA ALA A 143 -8.55 0.27 7.18
C ALA A 143 -9.17 0.40 8.57
N GLY A 144 -8.53 -0.17 9.59
CA GLY A 144 -9.04 -0.22 10.96
C GLY A 144 -8.59 0.89 11.89
N GLU A 145 -7.59 1.70 11.50
CA GLU A 145 -7.05 2.75 12.37
C GLU A 145 -7.33 4.15 11.81
N PRO A 146 -8.28 4.88 12.41
CA PRO A 146 -8.61 6.25 11.93
C PRO A 146 -7.43 7.20 11.90
N SER A 147 -6.47 7.08 12.82
CA SER A 147 -5.29 7.94 12.85
C SER A 147 -4.39 7.75 11.63
N LEU A 148 -4.27 6.52 11.13
CA LEU A 148 -3.50 6.24 9.92
C LEU A 148 -4.19 6.80 8.68
N LYS A 149 -5.51 6.68 8.61
CA LYS A 149 -6.27 7.25 7.49
C LYS A 149 -6.18 8.77 7.48
N GLU A 150 -6.24 9.40 8.65
CA GLU A 150 -6.09 10.85 8.75
C GLU A 150 -4.71 11.30 8.25
N ALA A 151 -3.65 10.58 8.63
CA ALA A 151 -2.31 10.87 8.16
C ALA A 151 -2.19 10.70 6.63
N LEU A 152 -2.83 9.68 6.07
CA LEU A 152 -2.82 9.43 4.62
C LEU A 152 -3.57 10.51 3.85
N ARG A 153 -4.60 11.11 4.44
CA ARG A 153 -5.30 12.24 3.79
C ARG A 153 -4.39 13.43 3.56
N GLY A 154 -3.33 13.56 4.36
CA GLY A 154 -2.34 14.61 4.21
C GLY A 154 -1.22 14.31 3.21
N VAL A 155 -1.16 13.11 2.66
CA VAL A 155 -0.13 12.69 1.70
C VAL A 155 -0.54 13.15 0.30
N ASN A 156 0.33 13.92 -0.36
CA ASN A 156 0.05 14.48 -1.69
C ASN A 156 1.15 14.20 -2.70
N THR A 157 2.28 13.62 -2.28
CA THR A 157 3.40 13.27 -3.16
C THR A 157 3.94 11.90 -2.80
N GLU A 158 4.71 11.32 -3.72
CA GLU A 158 5.37 10.05 -3.47
C GLU A 158 6.36 10.16 -2.30
N ALA A 159 7.10 11.27 -2.22
CA ALA A 159 8.04 11.51 -1.12
C ALA A 159 7.30 11.56 0.23
N GLU A 160 6.13 12.18 0.28
CA GLU A 160 5.31 12.23 1.49
C GLU A 160 4.78 10.85 1.87
N PHE A 161 4.45 10.02 0.86
CA PHE A 161 4.03 8.65 1.12
C PHE A 161 5.17 7.82 1.71
N LEU A 162 6.38 7.96 1.17
CA LEU A 162 7.56 7.29 1.72
C LEU A 162 7.84 7.74 3.16
N SER A 163 7.73 9.04 3.44
CA SER A 163 7.88 9.57 4.80
C SER A 163 6.81 9.03 5.74
N PHE A 164 5.56 8.93 5.28
CA PHE A 164 4.49 8.32 6.05
C PHE A 164 4.82 6.87 6.40
N SER A 165 5.26 6.11 5.41
CA SER A 165 5.63 4.71 5.59
C SER A 165 6.69 4.54 6.68
N GLU A 166 7.75 5.35 6.63
CA GLU A 166 8.83 5.31 7.61
C GLU A 166 8.35 5.74 8.99
N SER A 167 7.64 6.86 9.09
CA SER A 167 7.27 7.43 10.38
C SER A 167 6.20 6.63 11.10
N LYS A 168 5.30 5.96 10.36
CA LYS A 168 4.20 5.18 10.96
C LYS A 168 4.51 3.69 11.05
N GLY A 169 5.61 3.24 10.49
CA GLY A 169 5.99 1.84 10.52
C GLY A 169 5.03 0.95 9.73
N VAL A 170 4.52 1.41 8.59
CA VAL A 170 3.67 0.65 7.68
C VAL A 170 4.29 0.62 6.30
N PHE A 171 4.11 -0.51 5.61
CA PHE A 171 4.68 -0.76 4.27
C PHE A 171 6.22 -0.74 4.26
#